data_96d8ac79fe67fd37868f5132858f6229
#
_entry.id   96d8ac79fe67fd37868f5132858f6229
#
_cell.length_a   1.000
_cell.length_b   1.000
_cell.length_c   1.000
_cell.angle_alpha   90.00
_cell.angle_beta   90.00
_cell.angle_gamma   90.00
#
_symmetry.space_group_name_H-M   'P 1'
#
loop_
_entity.id
_entity.type
_entity.pdbx_description
1 polymer ?
#
loop_
_entity_poly.entity_id
_entity_poly.type
_entity_poly.pdbx_seq_one_letter_code
_entity_poly.pdbx_strand_id
1 'polypeptide(L)'
;KEITRLEKQQKEYKKAATEKAAASFEAKERELELQLSEKDIQLSRFSNEVESLKKQLTQSQAELKGEAGELDLLARLKEVFPNDYFRRQKRGTSSGDVVHQIRENGKSLDIPIVYDNKAAKTVTKKDIEKAKKYQKIHGTDYVIIVSANLPKTSVPNGHYGTRDGILLVHPSLVTEVTKQIRTAIIEISKLRLSSKDQK
;
A
#
# COMPACT_ATOMS: atom_id res chain seq x y z
N LYS A 1 -71.33 -49.30 32.88
CA LYS A 1 -71.02 -48.09 33.64
C LYS A 1 -69.48 -47.99 33.90
N GLU A 2 -68.77 -49.07 34.21
CA GLU A 2 -67.33 -49.04 34.53
C GLU A 2 -66.48 -48.92 33.27
N ILE A 3 -66.82 -49.56 32.17
CA ILE A 3 -66.17 -49.47 30.89
C ILE A 3 -66.17 -48.03 30.35
N THR A 4 -67.33 -47.39 30.37
CA THR A 4 -67.47 -45.98 29.93
C THR A 4 -66.69 -45.01 30.77
N ARG A 5 -66.49 -45.31 32.03
CA ARG A 5 -65.60 -44.49 32.95
C ARG A 5 -64.14 -44.67 32.61
N LEU A 6 -63.70 -45.89 32.35
CA LEU A 6 -62.35 -46.21 31.95
C LEU A 6 -61.99 -45.60 30.58
N GLU A 7 -62.85 -45.66 29.63
CA GLU A 7 -62.74 -45.05 28.31
C GLU A 7 -62.59 -43.53 28.41
N LYS A 8 -63.37 -42.89 29.27
CA LYS A 8 -63.25 -41.45 29.54
C LYS A 8 -61.92 -41.08 30.21
N GLN A 9 -61.45 -41.81 31.18
CA GLN A 9 -60.22 -41.64 31.83
C GLN A 9 -59.02 -41.85 30.83
N GLN A 10 -59.09 -42.85 29.98
CA GLN A 10 -58.05 -43.08 28.96
C GLN A 10 -58.01 -41.97 27.93
N LYS A 11 -59.12 -41.39 27.53
CA LYS A 11 -59.20 -40.25 26.61
C LYS A 11 -58.64 -38.99 27.22
N GLU A 12 -58.94 -38.71 28.49
CA GLU A 12 -58.38 -37.58 29.23
C GLU A 12 -56.88 -37.71 29.44
N TYR A 13 -56.42 -38.92 29.77
CA TYR A 13 -54.96 -39.19 29.89
C TYR A 13 -54.21 -39.03 28.56
N LYS A 14 -54.75 -39.53 27.45
CA LYS A 14 -54.20 -39.34 26.12
C LYS A 14 -54.12 -37.86 25.74
N LYS A 15 -55.20 -37.11 26.03
CA LYS A 15 -55.23 -35.66 25.76
C LYS A 15 -54.17 -34.90 26.57
N ALA A 16 -54.06 -35.17 27.86
CA ALA A 16 -53.07 -34.57 28.71
C ALA A 16 -51.63 -34.92 28.30
N ALA A 17 -51.42 -36.19 27.88
CA ALA A 17 -50.10 -36.61 27.38
C ALA A 17 -49.71 -35.92 26.05
N THR A 18 -50.65 -35.77 25.11
CA THR A 18 -50.41 -35.04 23.86
C THR A 18 -50.17 -33.53 24.08
N GLU A 19 -50.95 -32.91 24.98
CA GLU A 19 -50.74 -31.49 25.34
C GLU A 19 -49.37 -31.27 26.01
N LYS A 20 -48.96 -32.17 26.92
CA LYS A 20 -47.66 -32.11 27.55
C LYS A 20 -46.51 -32.31 26.54
N ALA A 21 -46.66 -33.25 25.60
CA ALA A 21 -45.71 -33.47 24.53
C ALA A 21 -45.59 -32.23 23.61
N ALA A 22 -46.72 -31.67 23.18
CA ALA A 22 -46.75 -30.46 22.36
C ALA A 22 -46.03 -29.27 23.05
N ALA A 23 -46.32 -29.03 24.32
CA ALA A 23 -45.66 -27.97 25.09
C ALA A 23 -44.15 -28.20 25.22
N SER A 24 -43.70 -29.46 25.37
CA SER A 24 -42.27 -29.76 25.41
C SER A 24 -41.56 -29.55 24.06
N PHE A 25 -42.25 -29.85 22.96
CA PHE A 25 -41.74 -29.59 21.60
C PHE A 25 -41.63 -28.09 21.34
N GLU A 26 -42.65 -27.31 21.65
CA GLU A 26 -42.60 -25.85 21.51
C GLU A 26 -41.48 -25.20 22.37
N ALA A 27 -41.27 -25.68 23.60
CA ALA A 27 -40.19 -25.21 24.44
C ALA A 27 -38.80 -25.53 23.82
N LYS A 28 -38.65 -26.75 23.26
CA LYS A 28 -37.41 -27.13 22.61
C LYS A 28 -37.14 -26.37 21.31
N GLU A 29 -38.19 -26.12 20.54
CA GLU A 29 -38.13 -25.34 19.31
C GLU A 29 -37.64 -23.88 19.62
N ARG A 30 -38.24 -23.25 20.60
CA ARG A 30 -37.78 -21.90 21.05
C ARG A 30 -36.35 -21.91 21.54
N GLU A 31 -35.93 -22.92 22.29
CA GLU A 31 -34.54 -23.06 22.73
C GLU A 31 -33.58 -23.17 21.55
N LEU A 32 -33.92 -23.97 20.53
CA LEU A 32 -33.11 -24.13 19.32
C LEU A 32 -33.05 -22.85 18.48
N GLU A 33 -34.16 -22.13 18.36
CA GLU A 33 -34.20 -20.84 17.67
C GLU A 33 -33.29 -19.81 18.34
N LEU A 34 -33.28 -19.75 19.68
CA LEU A 34 -32.36 -18.89 20.43
C LEU A 34 -30.89 -19.28 20.19
N GLN A 35 -30.56 -20.58 20.24
CA GLN A 35 -29.21 -21.07 19.98
C GLN A 35 -28.77 -20.77 18.55
N LEU A 36 -29.65 -20.92 17.55
CA LEU A 36 -29.35 -20.55 16.15
C LEU A 36 -29.07 -19.04 16.06
N SER A 37 -29.91 -18.20 16.62
CA SER A 37 -29.71 -16.75 16.62
C SER A 37 -28.38 -16.33 17.27
N GLU A 38 -28.02 -16.95 18.40
CA GLU A 38 -26.71 -16.71 19.04
C GLU A 38 -25.54 -17.14 18.15
N LYS A 39 -25.66 -18.28 17.47
CA LYS A 39 -24.64 -18.77 16.53
C LYS A 39 -24.49 -17.86 15.32
N ASP A 40 -25.58 -17.35 14.76
CA ASP A 40 -25.56 -16.42 13.64
C ASP A 40 -24.86 -15.10 14.01
N ILE A 41 -25.12 -14.59 15.22
CA ILE A 41 -24.41 -13.41 15.74
C ILE A 41 -22.90 -13.70 15.90
N GLN A 42 -22.53 -14.87 16.42
CA GLN A 42 -21.13 -15.26 16.57
C GLN A 42 -20.44 -15.37 15.20
N LEU A 43 -21.08 -16.03 14.23
CA LEU A 43 -20.56 -16.17 12.86
C LEU A 43 -20.35 -14.81 12.19
N SER A 44 -21.30 -13.91 12.34
CA SER A 44 -21.18 -12.54 11.82
C SER A 44 -19.99 -11.80 12.42
N ARG A 45 -19.77 -11.90 13.73
CA ARG A 45 -18.60 -11.31 14.41
C ARG A 45 -17.28 -11.91 13.89
N PHE A 46 -17.19 -13.23 13.80
CA PHE A 46 -15.98 -13.88 13.27
C PHE A 46 -15.71 -13.50 11.81
N SER A 47 -16.75 -13.42 10.98
CA SER A 47 -16.62 -12.99 9.58
C SER A 47 -16.01 -11.58 9.48
N ASN A 48 -16.51 -10.64 10.28
CA ASN A 48 -15.99 -9.26 10.32
C ASN A 48 -14.55 -9.21 10.83
N GLU A 49 -14.20 -10.00 11.83
CA GLU A 49 -12.85 -10.08 12.36
C GLU A 49 -11.87 -10.65 11.32
N VAL A 50 -12.24 -11.73 10.63
CA VAL A 50 -11.44 -12.32 9.55
C VAL A 50 -11.22 -11.32 8.41
N GLU A 51 -12.24 -10.55 8.03
CA GLU A 51 -12.11 -9.52 7.00
C GLU A 51 -11.16 -8.39 7.45
N SER A 52 -11.27 -7.96 8.70
CA SER A 52 -10.37 -6.96 9.29
C SER A 52 -8.92 -7.43 9.30
N LEU A 53 -8.68 -8.67 9.77
CA LEU A 53 -7.34 -9.26 9.80
C LEU A 53 -6.75 -9.44 8.39
N LYS A 54 -7.56 -9.84 7.40
CA LYS A 54 -7.13 -9.90 5.99
C LYS A 54 -6.70 -8.54 5.45
N LYS A 55 -7.46 -7.48 5.76
CA LYS A 55 -7.09 -6.11 5.36
C LYS A 55 -5.77 -5.67 6.00
N GLN A 56 -5.59 -5.91 7.30
CA GLN A 56 -4.35 -5.60 8.02
C GLN A 56 -3.14 -6.36 7.45
N LEU A 57 -3.28 -7.66 7.18
CA LEU A 57 -2.22 -8.47 6.60
C LEU A 57 -1.81 -7.98 5.20
N THR A 58 -2.80 -7.68 4.34
CA THR A 58 -2.54 -7.18 2.99
C THR A 58 -1.83 -5.82 3.02
N GLN A 59 -2.23 -4.94 3.94
CA GLN A 59 -1.60 -3.62 4.11
C GLN A 59 -0.16 -3.77 4.61
N SER A 60 0.08 -4.60 5.63
CA SER A 60 1.42 -4.89 6.16
C SER A 60 2.35 -5.48 5.09
N GLN A 61 1.87 -6.43 4.28
CA GLN A 61 2.67 -6.99 3.18
C GLN A 61 3.02 -5.95 2.09
N ALA A 62 2.08 -5.06 1.76
CA ALA A 62 2.33 -4.00 0.80
C ALA A 62 3.37 -2.99 1.32
N GLU A 63 3.33 -2.69 2.62
CA GLU A 63 4.29 -1.82 3.29
C GLU A 63 5.70 -2.44 3.32
N LEU A 64 5.81 -3.71 3.67
CA LEU A 64 7.09 -4.44 3.66
C LEU A 64 7.71 -4.51 2.27
N LYS A 65 6.90 -4.77 1.23
CA LYS A 65 7.37 -4.76 -0.17
C LYS A 65 7.84 -3.36 -0.60
N GLY A 66 7.15 -2.31 -0.21
CA GLY A 66 7.55 -0.93 -0.47
C GLY A 66 8.91 -0.62 0.16
N GLU A 67 9.09 -0.98 1.43
CA GLU A 67 10.33 -0.75 2.16
C GLU A 67 11.53 -1.51 1.57
N ALA A 68 11.34 -2.77 1.22
CA ALA A 68 12.37 -3.58 0.55
C ALA A 68 12.80 -2.95 -0.78
N GLY A 69 11.84 -2.44 -1.58
CA GLY A 69 12.15 -1.76 -2.84
C GLY A 69 12.88 -0.45 -2.67
N GLU A 70 12.58 0.34 -1.63
CA GLU A 70 13.31 1.58 -1.30
C GLU A 70 14.76 1.28 -0.89
N LEU A 71 14.95 0.24 -0.06
CA LEU A 71 16.29 -0.19 0.38
C LEU A 71 17.13 -0.73 -0.77
N ASP A 72 16.54 -1.52 -1.68
CA ASP A 72 17.21 -2.03 -2.87
C ASP A 72 17.62 -0.88 -3.81
N LEU A 73 16.74 0.09 -4.07
CA LEU A 73 17.06 1.28 -4.85
C LEU A 73 18.23 2.05 -4.24
N LEU A 74 18.18 2.31 -2.94
CA LEU A 74 19.24 3.04 -2.23
C LEU A 74 20.59 2.29 -2.28
N ALA A 75 20.57 0.98 -2.10
CA ALA A 75 21.78 0.15 -2.15
C ALA A 75 22.44 0.22 -3.54
N ARG A 76 21.67 0.07 -4.61
CA ARG A 76 22.17 0.17 -6.00
C ARG A 76 22.72 1.57 -6.32
N LEU A 77 22.04 2.62 -5.89
CA LEU A 77 22.53 3.98 -6.10
C LEU A 77 23.85 4.23 -5.36
N LYS A 78 23.99 3.75 -4.13
CA LYS A 78 25.24 3.87 -3.36
C LYS A 78 26.41 3.08 -3.97
N GLU A 79 26.14 1.91 -4.52
CA GLU A 79 27.13 1.08 -5.19
C GLU A 79 27.69 1.78 -6.45
N VAL A 80 26.81 2.39 -7.26
CA VAL A 80 27.19 3.06 -8.51
C VAL A 80 27.79 4.44 -8.27
N PHE A 81 27.35 5.14 -7.23
CA PHE A 81 27.79 6.52 -6.88
C PHE A 81 28.36 6.61 -5.45
N PRO A 82 29.47 5.92 -5.15
CA PRO A 82 29.97 5.79 -3.77
C PRO A 82 30.41 7.13 -3.15
N ASN A 83 30.76 8.12 -3.96
CA ASN A 83 31.21 9.43 -3.51
C ASN A 83 30.07 10.42 -3.27
N ASP A 84 28.87 10.12 -3.70
CA ASP A 84 27.71 10.99 -3.54
C ASP A 84 27.03 10.74 -2.19
N TYR A 85 26.23 11.68 -1.72
CA TYR A 85 25.52 11.56 -0.46
C TYR A 85 24.05 11.21 -0.69
N PHE A 86 23.55 10.22 0.05
CA PHE A 86 22.16 9.75 -0.03
C PHE A 86 21.47 9.87 1.32
N ARG A 87 20.27 10.45 1.34
CA ARG A 87 19.41 10.52 2.51
C ARG A 87 18.09 9.85 2.21
N ARG A 88 17.79 8.77 2.96
CA ARG A 88 16.45 8.17 2.98
C ARG A 88 15.53 9.07 3.79
N GLN A 89 14.35 9.34 3.27
CA GLN A 89 13.32 10.12 3.98
C GLN A 89 12.52 9.21 4.93
N LYS A 90 12.05 9.78 6.03
CA LYS A 90 11.17 9.06 6.96
C LYS A 90 9.81 8.83 6.31
N ARG A 91 9.20 7.66 6.56
CA ARG A 91 7.83 7.39 6.13
C ARG A 91 6.87 8.46 6.62
N GLY A 92 5.89 8.81 5.77
CA GLY A 92 4.89 9.84 6.07
C GLY A 92 5.35 11.27 5.77
N THR A 93 6.60 11.49 5.39
CA THR A 93 7.05 12.79 4.87
C THR A 93 6.72 12.90 3.38
N SER A 94 6.06 13.99 2.98
CA SER A 94 5.73 14.25 1.57
C SER A 94 6.93 14.83 0.80
N SER A 95 8.09 14.15 0.83
CA SER A 95 9.35 14.69 0.27
C SER A 95 10.16 13.69 -0.58
N GLY A 96 9.50 12.63 -1.09
CA GLY A 96 10.15 11.53 -1.81
C GLY A 96 10.70 10.47 -0.84
N ASP A 97 11.27 9.39 -1.38
CA ASP A 97 11.81 8.28 -0.60
C ASP A 97 13.32 8.41 -0.39
N VAL A 98 14.04 8.82 -1.44
CA VAL A 98 15.50 9.00 -1.42
C VAL A 98 15.87 10.36 -2.02
N VAL A 99 16.70 11.11 -1.33
CA VAL A 99 17.34 12.34 -1.84
C VAL A 99 18.82 12.05 -2.08
N HIS A 100 19.25 12.27 -3.32
CA HIS A 100 20.60 12.05 -3.80
C HIS A 100 21.29 13.42 -3.99
N GLN A 101 22.26 13.70 -3.18
CA GLN A 101 23.08 14.90 -3.25
C GLN A 101 24.38 14.57 -3.96
N ILE A 102 24.56 15.13 -5.15
CA ILE A 102 25.76 14.91 -5.95
C ILE A 102 26.96 15.61 -5.27
N ARG A 103 28.09 14.94 -5.23
CA ARG A 103 29.35 15.50 -4.78
C ARG A 103 30.36 15.49 -5.91
N GLU A 104 31.01 16.62 -6.12
CA GLU A 104 32.10 16.80 -7.09
C GLU A 104 33.29 17.46 -6.40
N ASN A 105 34.48 16.83 -6.50
CA ASN A 105 35.70 17.31 -5.84
C ASN A 105 35.54 17.59 -4.34
N GLY A 106 34.81 16.71 -3.63
CA GLY A 106 34.56 16.82 -2.20
C GLY A 106 33.45 17.82 -1.81
N LYS A 107 32.89 18.59 -2.74
CA LYS A 107 31.85 19.60 -2.48
C LYS A 107 30.48 19.06 -2.95
N SER A 108 29.45 19.31 -2.16
CA SER A 108 28.05 19.00 -2.56
C SER A 108 27.56 20.07 -3.52
N LEU A 109 26.88 19.62 -4.58
CA LEU A 109 26.22 20.52 -5.53
C LEU A 109 24.81 20.89 -5.01
N ASP A 110 24.30 22.07 -5.38
CA ASP A 110 23.03 22.59 -4.87
C ASP A 110 21.79 21.93 -5.48
N ILE A 111 21.96 21.12 -6.53
CA ILE A 111 20.85 20.50 -7.26
C ILE A 111 20.78 19.02 -6.89
N PRO A 112 19.84 18.59 -6.03
CA PRO A 112 19.65 17.18 -5.70
C PRO A 112 18.81 16.47 -6.74
N ILE A 113 18.92 15.12 -6.79
CA ILE A 113 17.98 14.24 -7.48
C ILE A 113 17.10 13.59 -6.42
N VAL A 114 15.78 13.57 -6.65
CA VAL A 114 14.80 12.98 -5.72
C VAL A 114 14.17 11.75 -6.36
N TYR A 115 14.11 10.66 -5.63
CA TYR A 115 13.47 9.42 -6.08
C TYR A 115 12.22 9.13 -5.25
N ASP A 116 11.18 8.68 -5.95
CA ASP A 116 9.93 8.15 -5.37
C ASP A 116 9.72 6.72 -5.91
N ASN A 117 9.84 5.71 -5.06
CA ASN A 117 9.79 4.31 -5.45
C ASN A 117 8.38 3.75 -5.34
N LYS A 118 7.83 3.27 -6.46
CA LYS A 118 6.49 2.68 -6.57
C LYS A 118 6.59 1.19 -6.89
N ALA A 119 7.14 0.40 -5.97
CA ALA A 119 7.55 -0.98 -6.21
C ALA A 119 6.46 -1.91 -6.78
N ALA A 120 5.16 -1.69 -6.48
CA ALA A 120 4.11 -2.63 -6.83
C ALA A 120 2.88 -2.01 -7.54
N LYS A 121 2.80 -0.69 -7.70
CA LYS A 121 1.61 -0.01 -8.22
C LYS A 121 1.91 0.72 -9.52
N THR A 122 0.94 0.72 -10.42
CA THR A 122 0.99 1.58 -11.61
C THR A 122 1.02 3.05 -11.19
N VAL A 123 1.89 3.84 -11.83
CA VAL A 123 2.02 5.28 -11.56
C VAL A 123 0.73 6.01 -11.94
N THR A 124 0.15 6.73 -10.99
CA THR A 124 -1.11 7.46 -11.12
C THR A 124 -0.90 8.97 -11.33
N LYS A 125 -1.97 9.71 -11.67
CA LYS A 125 -1.94 11.18 -11.68
C LYS A 125 -1.56 11.77 -10.32
N LYS A 126 -2.05 11.17 -9.23
CA LYS A 126 -1.73 11.61 -7.87
C LYS A 126 -0.23 11.47 -7.53
N ASP A 127 0.43 10.45 -8.07
CA ASP A 127 1.88 10.28 -7.89
C ASP A 127 2.66 11.37 -8.65
N ILE A 128 2.22 11.76 -9.85
CA ILE A 128 2.80 12.90 -10.59
C ILE A 128 2.62 14.22 -9.83
N GLU A 129 1.43 14.47 -9.27
CA GLU A 129 1.17 15.67 -8.46
C GLU A 129 2.05 15.71 -7.20
N LYS A 130 2.27 14.56 -6.55
CA LYS A 130 3.21 14.46 -5.43
C LYS A 130 4.64 14.76 -5.87
N ALA A 131 5.09 14.18 -6.98
CA ALA A 131 6.42 14.44 -7.52
C ALA A 131 6.66 15.92 -7.84
N LYS A 132 5.66 16.63 -8.38
CA LYS A 132 5.71 18.10 -8.56
C LYS A 132 5.83 18.87 -7.23
N LYS A 133 5.25 18.37 -6.14
CA LYS A 133 5.48 18.95 -4.81
C LYS A 133 6.91 18.72 -4.34
N TYR A 134 7.49 17.55 -4.64
CA TYR A 134 8.89 17.28 -4.30
C TYR A 134 9.85 18.19 -5.05
N GLN A 135 9.60 18.52 -6.32
CA GLN A 135 10.37 19.53 -7.07
C GLN A 135 10.42 20.86 -6.31
N LYS A 136 9.27 21.33 -5.83
CA LYS A 136 9.18 22.59 -5.06
C LYS A 136 9.88 22.52 -3.70
N ILE A 137 9.71 21.41 -2.97
CA ILE A 137 10.30 21.23 -1.63
C ILE A 137 11.83 21.20 -1.70
N HIS A 138 12.39 20.54 -2.71
CA HIS A 138 13.82 20.35 -2.85
C HIS A 138 14.50 21.36 -3.78
N GLY A 139 13.72 22.25 -4.42
CA GLY A 139 14.25 23.25 -5.36
C GLY A 139 14.95 22.62 -6.57
N THR A 140 14.43 21.50 -7.07
CA THR A 140 15.01 20.74 -8.17
C THR A 140 13.97 20.31 -9.19
N ASP A 141 14.35 20.28 -10.47
CA ASP A 141 13.50 19.71 -11.53
C ASP A 141 13.71 18.18 -11.66
N TYR A 142 14.74 17.62 -11.03
CA TYR A 142 15.14 16.22 -11.18
C TYR A 142 14.44 15.34 -10.14
N VAL A 143 13.16 15.05 -10.40
CA VAL A 143 12.37 14.07 -9.64
C VAL A 143 12.09 12.87 -10.52
N ILE A 144 12.45 11.69 -10.02
CA ILE A 144 12.34 10.40 -10.72
C ILE A 144 11.36 9.51 -9.97
N ILE A 145 10.27 9.09 -10.63
CA ILE A 145 9.43 8.01 -10.12
C ILE A 145 9.97 6.69 -10.67
N VAL A 146 10.36 5.80 -9.78
CA VAL A 146 10.87 4.46 -10.11
C VAL A 146 9.76 3.44 -9.95
N SER A 147 9.37 2.74 -11.03
CA SER A 147 8.32 1.73 -10.99
C SER A 147 8.52 0.66 -12.06
N ALA A 148 8.27 -0.60 -11.71
CA ALA A 148 8.19 -1.71 -12.67
C ALA A 148 6.90 -1.65 -13.52
N ASN A 149 5.86 -0.95 -13.05
CA ASN A 149 4.55 -0.83 -13.70
C ASN A 149 4.34 0.59 -14.25
N LEU A 150 5.05 0.90 -15.32
CA LEU A 150 4.98 2.20 -15.98
C LEU A 150 3.75 2.31 -16.90
N PRO A 151 3.05 3.47 -16.94
CA PRO A 151 1.88 3.66 -17.79
C PRO A 151 2.29 3.71 -19.27
N LYS A 152 1.76 2.80 -20.08
CA LYS A 152 2.08 2.68 -21.52
C LYS A 152 1.84 3.97 -22.31
N THR A 153 0.90 4.80 -21.90
CA THR A 153 0.61 6.10 -22.52
C THR A 153 1.74 7.11 -22.41
N SER A 154 2.51 7.04 -21.33
CA SER A 154 3.65 7.95 -21.06
C SER A 154 5.01 7.28 -21.29
N VAL A 155 5.04 5.95 -21.27
CA VAL A 155 6.25 5.15 -21.42
C VAL A 155 5.98 3.99 -22.40
N PRO A 156 5.86 4.27 -23.71
CA PRO A 156 5.50 3.27 -24.71
C PRO A 156 6.51 2.12 -24.79
N ASN A 157 7.81 2.41 -24.60
CA ASN A 157 8.90 1.43 -24.61
C ASN A 157 9.00 0.58 -23.34
N GLY A 158 8.19 0.88 -22.30
CA GLY A 158 8.19 0.17 -21.02
C GLY A 158 9.40 0.44 -20.11
N HIS A 159 10.33 1.29 -20.50
CA HIS A 159 11.59 1.50 -19.80
C HIS A 159 11.73 2.88 -19.14
N TYR A 160 11.51 3.94 -19.88
CA TYR A 160 11.52 5.30 -19.36
C TYR A 160 10.69 6.24 -20.23
N GLY A 161 10.25 7.33 -19.64
CA GLY A 161 9.51 8.39 -20.33
C GLY A 161 9.22 9.54 -19.38
N THR A 162 8.54 10.57 -19.88
CA THR A 162 8.16 11.72 -19.08
C THR A 162 6.66 11.90 -19.06
N ARG A 163 6.14 12.37 -17.94
CA ARG A 163 4.75 12.79 -17.82
C ARG A 163 4.67 14.07 -17.00
N ASP A 164 4.15 15.11 -17.63
CA ASP A 164 4.00 16.44 -17.01
C ASP A 164 5.30 16.98 -16.38
N GLY A 165 6.45 16.73 -17.04
CA GLY A 165 7.77 17.14 -16.58
C GLY A 165 8.40 16.24 -15.51
N ILE A 166 7.73 15.16 -15.09
CA ILE A 166 8.28 14.17 -14.16
C ILE A 166 8.83 12.97 -14.94
N LEU A 167 10.03 12.53 -14.60
CA LEU A 167 10.68 11.39 -15.21
C LEU A 167 10.19 10.08 -14.57
N LEU A 168 9.76 9.15 -15.41
CA LEU A 168 9.30 7.82 -15.05
C LEU A 168 10.34 6.82 -15.54
N VAL A 169 10.87 5.96 -14.65
CA VAL A 169 11.96 5.05 -14.99
C VAL A 169 11.70 3.65 -14.42
N HIS A 170 11.91 2.63 -15.26
CA HIS A 170 11.92 1.25 -14.80
C HIS A 170 13.14 0.98 -13.89
N PRO A 171 13.01 0.18 -12.82
CA PRO A 171 14.12 -0.08 -11.89
C PRO A 171 15.42 -0.57 -12.54
N SER A 172 15.34 -1.30 -13.66
CA SER A 172 16.53 -1.80 -14.39
C SER A 172 17.37 -0.70 -15.03
N LEU A 173 16.82 0.49 -15.27
CA LEU A 173 17.51 1.59 -15.94
C LEU A 173 17.80 2.79 -15.03
N VAL A 174 17.38 2.73 -13.77
CA VAL A 174 17.48 3.88 -12.87
C VAL A 174 18.91 4.39 -12.70
N THR A 175 19.89 3.50 -12.60
CA THR A 175 21.31 3.87 -12.46
C THR A 175 21.88 4.52 -13.71
N GLU A 176 21.54 4.00 -14.90
CA GLU A 176 22.00 4.56 -16.17
C GLU A 176 21.39 5.94 -16.43
N VAL A 177 20.11 6.10 -16.19
CA VAL A 177 19.44 7.40 -16.29
C VAL A 177 20.01 8.38 -15.29
N THR A 178 20.27 7.94 -14.06
CA THR A 178 20.90 8.77 -13.03
C THR A 178 22.31 9.22 -13.42
N LYS A 179 23.14 8.37 -14.07
CA LYS A 179 24.45 8.76 -14.58
C LYS A 179 24.36 9.93 -15.55
N GLN A 180 23.43 9.90 -16.49
CA GLN A 180 23.23 10.99 -17.44
C GLN A 180 22.80 12.29 -16.78
N ILE A 181 21.81 12.20 -15.86
CA ILE A 181 21.34 13.36 -15.10
C ILE A 181 22.46 13.94 -14.24
N ARG A 182 23.24 13.08 -13.56
CA ARG A 182 24.37 13.50 -12.73
C ARG A 182 25.40 14.28 -13.55
N THR A 183 25.76 13.78 -14.73
CA THR A 183 26.67 14.47 -15.65
C THR A 183 26.13 15.85 -16.04
N ALA A 184 24.86 15.92 -16.44
CA ALA A 184 24.23 17.19 -16.80
C ALA A 184 24.23 18.19 -15.62
N ILE A 185 23.92 17.75 -14.39
CA ILE A 185 23.93 18.62 -13.20
C ILE A 185 25.34 19.15 -12.91
N ILE A 186 26.38 18.31 -13.05
CA ILE A 186 27.77 18.75 -12.87
C ILE A 186 28.11 19.82 -13.88
N GLU A 187 27.75 19.65 -15.14
CA GLU A 187 28.01 20.63 -16.20
C GLU A 187 27.29 21.95 -15.98
N ILE A 188 25.99 21.89 -15.63
CA ILE A 188 25.19 23.06 -15.26
C ILE A 188 25.82 23.79 -14.09
N SER A 189 26.31 23.08 -13.08
CA SER A 189 26.93 23.67 -11.91
C SER A 189 28.26 24.38 -12.24
N LYS A 190 29.05 23.78 -13.14
CA LYS A 190 30.30 24.41 -13.65
C LYS A 190 30.00 25.71 -14.41
N LEU A 191 29.00 25.70 -15.29
CA LEU A 191 28.58 26.90 -16.04
C LEU A 191 28.07 28.02 -15.11
N ARG A 192 27.32 27.68 -14.06
CA ARG A 192 26.84 28.65 -13.06
C ARG A 192 28.00 29.28 -12.25
N LEU A 193 29.04 28.54 -11.96
CA LEU A 193 30.22 29.07 -11.29
C LEU A 193 31.00 30.05 -12.19
N SER A 194 31.27 29.63 -13.44
CA SER A 194 31.99 30.48 -14.39
C SER A 194 31.27 31.80 -14.69
N SER A 195 29.95 31.83 -14.67
CA SER A 195 29.13 33.05 -14.87
C SER A 195 29.12 33.98 -13.64
N LYS A 196 29.41 33.45 -12.43
CA LYS A 196 29.54 34.26 -11.20
C LYS A 196 30.94 34.93 -11.08
N ASP A 197 31.98 34.28 -11.62
CA ASP A 197 33.33 34.78 -11.61
C ASP A 197 33.59 35.88 -12.67
N GLN A 198 32.62 36.09 -13.58
CA GLN A 198 32.66 37.14 -14.62
C GLN A 198 31.92 38.43 -14.23
N LYS A 199 31.40 38.53 -13.02
CA LYS A 199 30.75 39.73 -12.44
C LYS A 199 31.56 40.25 -11.27
#